data_70b71efbea85b08b521b776c60348da8
#
_entry.id   70b71efbea85b08b521b776c60348da8
#
_cell.length_a   1.000
_cell.length_b   1.000
_cell.length_c   1.000
_cell.angle_alpha   90.00
_cell.angle_beta   90.00
_cell.angle_gamma   90.00
#
_symmetry.space_group_name_H-M   'P 1'
#
loop_
_entity.id
_entity.type
_entity.pdbx_description
1 polymer ?
#
loop_
_entity_poly.entity_id
_entity_poly.type
_entity_poly.pdbx_seq_one_letter_code
_entity_poly.pdbx_strand_id
1 'polypeptide(L)'
;MLIKLKKSNNKINIKNQLKNKTILVTGGAGSIGSALTKKLLEYPVKTFRVLDIDEHALFQLNRCINDSRLRLLLGSVTDKERIEMAVNEVEIIFHLAAIKNIEISEFNPIETIDTNINGSVNLIKMCMTNKPKKFFNISTDKASNPSTLYGTTKQLS
;
A
#
# COMPACT_ATOMS: atom_id res chain seq x y z
N MET A 1 -14.59 -11.55 -30.01
CA MET A 1 -13.48 -12.49 -29.76
C MET A 1 -12.18 -11.82 -29.31
N LEU A 2 -11.73 -10.72 -29.89
CA LEU A 2 -10.49 -10.00 -29.54
C LEU A 2 -10.42 -9.46 -28.08
N ILE A 3 -11.54 -9.01 -27.51
CA ILE A 3 -11.57 -8.46 -26.13
C ILE A 3 -11.38 -9.57 -25.07
N LYS A 4 -11.88 -10.78 -25.32
CA LYS A 4 -11.66 -11.94 -24.41
C LYS A 4 -10.20 -12.42 -24.43
N LEU A 5 -9.53 -12.37 -25.57
CA LEU A 5 -8.11 -12.77 -25.70
C LEU A 5 -7.17 -11.80 -24.96
N LYS A 6 -7.40 -10.47 -25.03
CA LYS A 6 -6.62 -9.48 -24.28
C LYS A 6 -6.76 -9.66 -22.75
N LYS A 7 -7.98 -9.97 -22.25
CA LYS A 7 -8.19 -10.23 -20.81
C LYS A 7 -7.48 -11.51 -20.33
N SER A 8 -7.42 -12.56 -21.15
CA SER A 8 -6.74 -13.82 -20.82
C SER A 8 -5.22 -13.62 -20.74
N ASN A 9 -4.62 -12.97 -21.73
CA ASN A 9 -3.18 -12.69 -21.75
C ASN A 9 -2.74 -11.79 -20.59
N ASN A 10 -3.53 -10.79 -20.22
CA ASN A 10 -3.24 -9.95 -19.06
C ASN A 10 -3.28 -10.72 -17.73
N LYS A 11 -4.24 -11.65 -17.55
CA LYS A 11 -4.32 -12.48 -16.34
C LYS A 11 -3.12 -13.42 -16.21
N ILE A 12 -2.68 -14.03 -17.29
CA ILE A 12 -1.48 -14.91 -17.31
C ILE A 12 -0.23 -14.09 -16.98
N ASN A 13 -0.11 -12.89 -17.53
CA ASN A 13 1.02 -12.00 -17.26
C ASN A 13 1.05 -11.56 -15.78
N ILE A 14 -0.07 -11.15 -15.21
CA ILE A 14 -0.18 -10.78 -13.78
C ILE A 14 0.18 -11.97 -12.89
N LYS A 15 -0.34 -13.16 -13.18
CA LYS A 15 -0.03 -14.39 -12.42
C LYS A 15 1.48 -14.65 -12.36
N ASN A 16 2.17 -14.51 -13.49
CA ASN A 16 3.63 -14.73 -13.58
C ASN A 16 4.41 -13.67 -12.79
N GLN A 17 3.95 -12.40 -12.82
CA GLN A 17 4.60 -11.31 -12.08
C GLN A 17 4.43 -11.44 -10.56
N LEU A 18 3.34 -12.04 -10.08
CA LEU A 18 3.01 -12.18 -8.66
C LEU A 18 3.45 -13.54 -8.08
N LYS A 19 3.75 -14.53 -8.93
CA LYS A 19 4.11 -15.89 -8.49
C LYS A 19 5.34 -15.86 -7.58
N ASN A 20 5.18 -16.45 -6.39
CA ASN A 20 6.22 -16.57 -5.38
C ASN A 20 6.79 -15.24 -4.89
N LYS A 21 6.02 -14.12 -5.00
CA LYS A 21 6.44 -12.80 -4.54
C LYS A 21 5.98 -12.53 -3.12
N THR A 22 6.84 -11.83 -2.36
CA THR A 22 6.47 -11.17 -1.12
C THR A 22 5.99 -9.75 -1.43
N ILE A 23 4.78 -9.42 -1.02
CA ILE A 23 4.11 -8.15 -1.31
C ILE A 23 3.84 -7.41 0.00
N LEU A 24 4.06 -6.10 0.01
CA LEU A 24 3.67 -5.21 1.10
C LEU A 24 2.61 -4.23 0.60
N VAL A 25 1.56 -4.04 1.38
CA VAL A 25 0.56 -2.97 1.21
C VAL A 25 0.54 -2.14 2.49
N THR A 26 0.86 -0.86 2.42
CA THR A 26 0.68 0.08 3.53
C THR A 26 -0.67 0.78 3.41
N GLY A 27 -1.34 1.04 4.52
CA GLY A 27 -2.74 1.46 4.51
C GLY A 27 -3.67 0.35 4.00
N GLY A 28 -3.23 -0.90 4.20
CA GLY A 28 -3.84 -2.06 3.56
C GLY A 28 -5.13 -2.55 4.22
N ALA A 29 -5.48 -2.07 5.41
CA ALA A 29 -6.75 -2.33 6.06
C ALA A 29 -7.86 -1.35 5.64
N GLY A 30 -7.51 -0.23 4.98
CA GLY A 30 -8.47 0.72 4.42
C GLY A 30 -9.27 0.14 3.24
N SER A 31 -10.24 0.90 2.74
CA SER A 31 -11.18 0.44 1.70
C SER A 31 -10.48 -0.08 0.43
N ILE A 32 -9.53 0.70 -0.12
CA ILE A 32 -8.77 0.29 -1.32
C ILE A 32 -7.80 -0.84 -0.98
N GLY A 33 -7.07 -0.72 0.14
CA GLY A 33 -6.06 -1.69 0.56
C GLY A 33 -6.65 -3.08 0.80
N SER A 34 -7.80 -3.16 1.47
CA SER A 34 -8.49 -4.43 1.74
C SER A 34 -9.00 -5.10 0.45
N ALA A 35 -9.55 -4.32 -0.48
CA ALA A 35 -9.98 -4.82 -1.77
C ALA A 35 -8.80 -5.32 -2.62
N LEU A 36 -7.69 -4.56 -2.62
CA LEU A 36 -6.45 -4.95 -3.30
C LEU A 36 -5.88 -6.23 -2.69
N THR A 37 -5.81 -6.32 -1.37
CA THR A 37 -5.32 -7.49 -0.63
C THR A 37 -6.11 -8.76 -1.01
N LYS A 38 -7.44 -8.69 -0.96
CA LYS A 38 -8.33 -9.79 -1.39
C LYS A 38 -8.04 -10.19 -2.82
N LYS A 39 -7.91 -9.22 -3.71
CA LYS A 39 -7.70 -9.48 -5.14
C LYS A 39 -6.34 -10.09 -5.44
N LEU A 40 -5.28 -9.64 -4.79
CA LEU A 40 -3.93 -10.14 -5.03
C LEU A 40 -3.70 -11.52 -4.42
N LEU A 41 -4.40 -11.88 -3.34
CA LEU A 41 -4.36 -13.22 -2.75
C LEU A 41 -5.01 -14.31 -3.63
N GLU A 42 -5.80 -13.94 -4.65
CA GLU A 42 -6.25 -14.90 -5.69
C GLU A 42 -5.07 -15.44 -6.54
N TYR A 43 -3.92 -14.79 -6.48
CA TYR A 43 -2.71 -15.19 -7.20
C TYR A 43 -1.74 -15.97 -6.28
N PRO A 44 -0.81 -16.76 -6.85
CA PRO A 44 0.12 -17.60 -6.07
C PRO A 44 1.29 -16.77 -5.50
N VAL A 45 0.99 -15.77 -4.68
CA VAL A 45 1.97 -14.99 -3.94
C VAL A 45 2.60 -15.84 -2.83
N LYS A 46 3.85 -15.56 -2.45
CA LYS A 46 4.55 -16.25 -1.34
C LYS A 46 4.05 -15.76 0.02
N THR A 47 4.05 -14.44 0.20
CA THR A 47 3.65 -13.79 1.45
C THR A 47 3.01 -12.44 1.11
N PHE A 48 1.97 -12.10 1.83
CA PHE A 48 1.27 -10.83 1.68
C PHE A 48 1.26 -10.09 3.01
N ARG A 49 1.98 -8.97 3.10
CA ARG A 49 2.06 -8.14 4.29
C ARG A 49 1.14 -6.95 4.17
N VAL A 50 0.36 -6.69 5.20
CA VAL A 50 -0.51 -5.52 5.33
C VAL A 50 -0.03 -4.72 6.52
N LEU A 51 0.42 -3.49 6.30
CA LEU A 51 0.79 -2.55 7.35
C LEU A 51 -0.32 -1.50 7.47
N ASP A 52 -0.86 -1.33 8.68
CA ASP A 52 -1.85 -0.31 8.99
C ASP A 52 -1.74 0.13 10.45
N ILE A 53 -2.21 1.33 10.75
CA ILE A 53 -2.27 1.87 12.14
C ILE A 53 -3.56 1.45 12.86
N ASP A 54 -4.58 1.01 12.13
CA ASP A 54 -5.88 0.64 12.66
C ASP A 54 -5.94 -0.86 12.99
N GLU A 55 -5.75 -1.18 14.28
CA GLU A 55 -5.82 -2.55 14.80
C GLU A 55 -7.17 -3.20 14.49
N HIS A 56 -8.27 -2.46 14.69
CA HIS A 56 -9.61 -3.00 14.45
C HIS A 56 -9.82 -3.37 13.00
N ALA A 57 -9.42 -2.49 12.08
CA ALA A 57 -9.51 -2.75 10.64
C ALA A 57 -8.63 -3.94 10.22
N LEU A 58 -7.42 -4.08 10.77
CA LEU A 58 -6.57 -5.25 10.56
C LEU A 58 -7.24 -6.54 11.05
N PHE A 59 -7.83 -6.53 12.23
CA PHE A 59 -8.57 -7.67 12.78
C PHE A 59 -9.73 -8.08 11.89
N GLN A 60 -10.54 -7.12 11.44
CA GLN A 60 -11.66 -7.37 10.52
C GLN A 60 -11.17 -7.94 9.18
N LEU A 61 -10.07 -7.39 8.64
CA LEU A 61 -9.46 -7.88 7.42
C LEU A 61 -9.04 -9.36 7.55
N ASN A 62 -8.43 -9.72 8.67
CA ASN A 62 -8.02 -11.10 8.93
C ASN A 62 -9.20 -12.07 8.95
N ARG A 63 -10.28 -11.70 9.64
CA ARG A 63 -11.50 -12.51 9.71
C ARG A 63 -12.16 -12.71 8.33
N CYS A 64 -12.10 -11.69 7.49
CA CYS A 64 -12.70 -11.74 6.16
C CYS A 64 -11.88 -12.55 5.15
N ILE A 65 -10.55 -12.58 5.29
CA ILE A 65 -9.65 -13.20 4.31
C ILE A 65 -9.27 -14.62 4.74
N ASN A 66 -8.89 -14.81 5.99
CA ASN A 66 -8.46 -16.09 6.58
C ASN A 66 -7.49 -16.90 5.66
N ASP A 67 -6.40 -16.24 5.22
CA ASP A 67 -5.38 -16.82 4.33
C ASP A 67 -4.05 -16.93 5.08
N SER A 68 -3.46 -18.13 5.08
CA SER A 68 -2.20 -18.41 5.79
C SER A 68 -0.98 -17.64 5.27
N ARG A 69 -1.06 -17.05 4.08
CA ARG A 69 -0.01 -16.21 3.49
C ARG A 69 -0.08 -14.76 3.98
N LEU A 70 -1.19 -14.35 4.59
CA LEU A 70 -1.40 -13.00 5.09
C LEU A 70 -0.59 -12.77 6.37
N ARG A 71 0.07 -11.62 6.46
CA ARG A 71 0.79 -11.14 7.64
C ARG A 71 0.35 -9.71 7.93
N LEU A 72 -0.30 -9.54 9.06
CA LEU A 72 -0.79 -8.24 9.51
C LEU A 72 0.27 -7.58 10.39
N LEU A 73 0.60 -6.35 10.06
CA LEU A 73 1.61 -5.55 10.72
C LEU A 73 0.92 -4.29 11.26
N LEU A 74 0.78 -4.20 12.58
CA LEU A 74 0.31 -2.98 13.22
C LEU A 74 1.47 -1.98 13.29
N GLY A 75 1.26 -0.77 12.79
CA GLY A 75 2.27 0.30 12.86
C GLY A 75 2.07 1.40 11.82
N SER A 76 2.82 2.49 12.00
CA SER A 76 2.77 3.67 11.15
C SER A 76 3.87 3.66 10.10
N VAL A 77 3.61 4.31 8.95
CA VAL A 77 4.64 4.60 7.93
C VAL A 77 5.63 5.69 8.40
N THR A 78 5.30 6.42 9.46
CA THR A 78 6.20 7.39 10.09
C THR A 78 7.26 6.73 10.98
N ASP A 79 7.03 5.49 11.43
CA ASP A 79 7.96 4.70 12.23
C ASP A 79 8.96 4.00 11.31
N LYS A 80 10.21 4.48 11.35
CA LYS A 80 11.30 3.99 10.49
C LYS A 80 11.66 2.53 10.76
N GLU A 81 11.74 2.14 12.04
CA GLU A 81 12.09 0.78 12.43
C GLU A 81 10.98 -0.19 11.97
N ARG A 82 9.73 0.23 12.13
CA ARG A 82 8.58 -0.56 11.67
C ARG A 82 8.58 -0.75 10.16
N ILE A 83 8.91 0.32 9.41
CA ILE A 83 9.02 0.25 7.94
C ILE A 83 10.18 -0.66 7.53
N GLU A 84 11.34 -0.56 8.18
CA GLU A 84 12.49 -1.43 7.90
C GLU A 84 12.09 -2.91 8.04
N MET A 85 11.45 -3.28 9.14
CA MET A 85 10.94 -4.65 9.35
C MET A 85 9.88 -5.05 8.32
N ALA A 86 8.99 -4.13 7.95
CA ALA A 86 7.91 -4.41 7.00
C ALA A 86 8.43 -4.64 5.58
N VAL A 87 9.45 -3.91 5.15
CA VAL A 87 10.02 -3.92 3.78
C VAL A 87 11.02 -5.06 3.57
N ASN A 88 11.58 -5.64 4.64
CA ASN A 88 12.60 -6.69 4.54
C ASN A 88 12.15 -7.85 3.64
N GLU A 89 12.95 -8.18 2.62
CA GLU A 89 12.66 -9.22 1.61
C GLU A 89 11.36 -9.00 0.80
N VAL A 90 10.83 -7.78 0.76
CA VAL A 90 9.66 -7.44 -0.06
C VAL A 90 10.09 -7.16 -1.50
N GLU A 91 9.37 -7.75 -2.46
CA GLU A 91 9.64 -7.57 -3.89
C GLU A 91 8.69 -6.58 -4.57
N ILE A 92 7.48 -6.40 -4.02
CA ILE A 92 6.47 -5.48 -4.56
C ILE A 92 5.84 -4.70 -3.42
N ILE A 93 5.81 -3.39 -3.53
CA ILE A 93 5.20 -2.50 -2.54
C ILE A 93 4.07 -1.70 -3.18
N PHE A 94 2.92 -1.69 -2.50
CA PHE A 94 1.81 -0.78 -2.77
C PHE A 94 1.68 0.17 -1.59
N HIS A 95 1.99 1.45 -1.80
CA HIS A 95 1.89 2.47 -0.78
C HIS A 95 0.56 3.21 -0.91
N LEU A 96 -0.37 2.89 0.02
CA LEU A 96 -1.71 3.49 0.09
C LEU A 96 -1.93 4.27 1.39
N ALA A 97 -1.05 4.12 2.39
CA ALA A 97 -1.18 4.82 3.65
C ALA A 97 -1.14 6.35 3.42
N ALA A 98 -2.18 7.03 3.84
CA ALA A 98 -2.29 8.49 3.76
C ALA A 98 -3.44 8.98 4.64
N ILE A 99 -3.29 10.18 5.20
CA ILE A 99 -4.40 10.98 5.68
C ILE A 99 -5.04 11.62 4.44
N LYS A 100 -6.31 11.28 4.15
CA LYS A 100 -6.98 11.61 2.88
C LYS A 100 -8.28 12.41 3.04
N ASN A 101 -8.81 12.52 4.25
CA ASN A 101 -9.96 13.36 4.52
C ASN A 101 -9.51 14.83 4.53
N ILE A 102 -10.16 15.67 3.73
CA ILE A 102 -9.77 17.06 3.55
C ILE A 102 -9.88 17.84 4.87
N GLU A 103 -11.04 17.77 5.54
CA GLU A 103 -11.25 18.48 6.82
C GLU A 103 -10.24 18.04 7.89
N ILE A 104 -10.06 16.73 8.05
CA ILE A 104 -9.11 16.19 9.01
C ILE A 104 -7.68 16.65 8.69
N SER A 105 -7.30 16.70 7.40
CA SER A 105 -5.96 17.14 7.00
C SER A 105 -5.72 18.63 7.26
N GLU A 106 -6.73 19.47 7.05
CA GLU A 106 -6.60 20.92 7.32
C GLU A 106 -6.52 21.20 8.83
N PHE A 107 -7.22 20.45 9.67
CA PHE A 107 -7.14 20.60 11.14
C PHE A 107 -5.89 19.94 11.74
N ASN A 108 -5.25 19.00 11.04
CA ASN A 108 -4.09 18.25 11.51
C ASN A 108 -2.95 18.30 10.48
N PRO A 109 -2.39 19.50 10.21
CA PRO A 109 -1.43 19.67 9.12
C PRO A 109 -0.11 18.94 9.37
N ILE A 110 0.37 18.89 10.61
CA ILE A 110 1.64 18.23 10.96
C ILE A 110 1.53 16.72 10.74
N GLU A 111 0.49 16.09 11.26
CA GLU A 111 0.23 14.65 11.12
C GLU A 111 0.01 14.28 9.64
N THR A 112 -0.60 15.19 8.88
CA THR A 112 -0.83 15.00 7.44
C THR A 112 0.48 15.03 6.67
N ILE A 113 1.35 16.00 6.95
CA ILE A 113 2.70 16.08 6.36
C ILE A 113 3.52 14.86 6.77
N ASP A 114 3.54 14.52 8.05
CA ASP A 114 4.29 13.36 8.55
C ASP A 114 3.85 12.07 7.88
N THR A 115 2.56 11.81 7.81
CA THR A 115 2.06 10.57 7.20
C THR A 115 2.28 10.55 5.69
N ASN A 116 1.87 11.62 4.99
CA ASN A 116 1.82 11.60 3.53
C ASN A 116 3.17 11.87 2.88
N ILE A 117 4.02 12.72 3.49
CA ILE A 117 5.34 13.06 2.94
C ILE A 117 6.43 12.25 3.64
N ASN A 118 6.61 12.41 4.96
CA ASN A 118 7.70 11.74 5.67
C ASN A 118 7.54 10.21 5.66
N GLY A 119 6.30 9.69 5.75
CA GLY A 119 5.99 8.28 5.58
C GLY A 119 6.41 7.75 4.20
N SER A 120 6.12 8.49 3.13
CA SER A 120 6.57 8.16 1.77
C SER A 120 8.09 8.20 1.65
N VAL A 121 8.74 9.22 2.23
CA VAL A 121 10.21 9.34 2.26
C VAL A 121 10.86 8.17 3.00
N ASN A 122 10.30 7.74 4.14
CA ASN A 122 10.79 6.57 4.88
C ASN A 122 10.74 5.31 4.02
N LEU A 123 9.62 5.05 3.34
CA LEU A 123 9.49 3.92 2.42
C LEU A 123 10.50 3.99 1.26
N ILE A 124 10.67 5.16 0.63
CA ILE A 124 11.61 5.34 -0.47
C ILE A 124 13.05 5.06 0.02
N LYS A 125 13.44 5.58 1.19
CA LYS A 125 14.77 5.31 1.77
C LYS A 125 15.00 3.82 2.00
N MET A 126 14.00 3.11 2.54
CA MET A 126 14.11 1.65 2.72
C MET A 126 14.12 0.90 1.38
N CYS A 127 13.43 1.41 0.35
CA CYS A 127 13.51 0.85 -0.99
C CYS A 127 14.91 0.99 -1.62
N MET A 128 15.64 2.05 -1.32
CA MET A 128 17.03 2.21 -1.80
C MET A 128 17.96 1.12 -1.22
N THR A 129 17.70 0.68 0.00
CA THR A 129 18.46 -0.38 0.68
C THR A 129 17.98 -1.78 0.26
N ASN A 130 16.68 -2.04 0.34
CA ASN A 130 16.08 -3.36 0.10
C ASN A 130 15.79 -3.66 -1.39
N LYS A 131 15.80 -2.65 -2.25
CA LYS A 131 15.69 -2.74 -3.72
C LYS A 131 14.51 -3.62 -4.17
N PRO A 132 13.25 -3.32 -3.78
CA PRO A 132 12.10 -4.04 -4.28
C PRO A 132 12.03 -3.90 -5.82
N LYS A 133 11.48 -4.91 -6.50
CA LYS A 133 11.36 -4.91 -7.97
C LYS A 133 10.36 -3.89 -8.48
N LYS A 134 9.34 -3.58 -7.65
CA LYS A 134 8.29 -2.63 -7.99
C LYS A 134 7.83 -1.87 -6.74
N PHE A 135 7.67 -0.58 -6.91
CA PHE A 135 7.05 0.32 -5.94
C PHE A 135 5.93 1.11 -6.61
N PHE A 136 4.73 1.00 -6.07
CA PHE A 136 3.55 1.73 -6.54
C PHE A 136 3.13 2.72 -5.46
N ASN A 137 3.29 4.00 -5.72
CA ASN A 137 2.72 5.05 -4.89
C ASN A 137 1.35 5.44 -5.44
N ILE A 138 0.31 5.37 -4.60
CA ILE A 138 -1.05 5.67 -5.04
C ILE A 138 -1.31 7.17 -4.83
N SER A 139 -1.57 7.86 -5.93
CA SER A 139 -1.91 9.27 -5.94
C SER A 139 -3.43 9.49 -6.07
N THR A 140 -3.85 10.72 -6.33
CA THR A 140 -5.24 11.17 -6.42
C THR A 140 -5.38 12.24 -7.50
N ASP A 141 -6.59 12.45 -8.02
CA ASP A 141 -6.96 13.58 -8.87
C ASP A 141 -6.71 14.94 -8.20
N LYS A 142 -6.83 15.00 -6.87
CA LYS A 142 -6.58 16.21 -6.08
C LYS A 142 -5.11 16.65 -6.04
N ALA A 143 -4.19 15.81 -6.49
CA ALA A 143 -2.78 16.15 -6.69
C ALA A 143 -2.55 16.98 -7.97
N SER A 144 -3.53 16.98 -8.89
CA SER A 144 -3.52 17.83 -10.09
C SER A 144 -4.13 19.18 -9.75
N ASN A 145 -3.31 20.23 -9.74
CA ASN A 145 -3.72 21.58 -9.34
C ASN A 145 -4.29 21.65 -7.91
N PRO A 146 -3.51 21.33 -6.88
CA PRO A 146 -4.00 21.15 -5.51
C PRO A 146 -4.45 22.49 -4.90
N SER A 147 -5.63 22.47 -4.28
CA SER A 147 -6.20 23.58 -3.50
C SER A 147 -6.33 23.26 -2.00
N THR A 148 -5.87 22.07 -1.59
CA THR A 148 -5.96 21.59 -0.21
C THR A 148 -4.62 21.01 0.25
N LEU A 149 -4.39 20.97 1.57
CA LEU A 149 -3.20 20.35 2.14
C LEU A 149 -3.06 18.88 1.69
N TYR A 150 -4.17 18.11 1.73
CA TYR A 150 -4.15 16.73 1.23
C TYR A 150 -3.67 16.65 -0.23
N GLY A 151 -4.23 17.48 -1.12
CA GLY A 151 -3.83 17.52 -2.53
C GLY A 151 -2.36 17.86 -2.70
N THR A 152 -1.87 18.89 -1.99
CA THR A 152 -0.47 19.32 -2.02
C THR A 152 0.47 18.22 -1.53
N THR A 153 0.14 17.55 -0.41
CA THR A 153 0.97 16.45 0.09
C THR A 153 1.01 15.26 -0.87
N LYS A 154 -0.08 14.98 -1.58
CA LYS A 154 -0.14 13.91 -2.60
C LYS A 154 0.54 14.30 -3.92
N GLN A 155 0.70 15.59 -4.20
CA GLN A 155 1.51 16.06 -5.33
C GLN A 155 3.02 15.88 -5.05
N LEU A 156 3.43 16.08 -3.78
CA LEU A 156 4.83 15.97 -3.37
C LEU A 156 5.27 14.51 -3.10
N SER A 157 4.35 13.61 -2.82
CA SER A 157 4.64 12.21 -2.54
C SER A 157 4.56 11.35 -3.81
#